data_96886a11ced6a3b8ac0a88c20da36992
#
_entry.id   96886a11ced6a3b8ac0a88c20da36992
#
_cell.length_a   1.000
_cell.length_b   1.000
_cell.length_c   1.000
_cell.angle_alpha   90.00
_cell.angle_beta   90.00
_cell.angle_gamma   90.00
#
_symmetry.space_group_name_H-M   'P 1'
#
loop_
_entity.id
_entity.type
_entity.pdbx_description
1 polymer ?
#
loop_
_entity_poly.entity_id
_entity_poly.type
_entity_poly.pdbx_seq_one_letter_code
_entity_poly.pdbx_strand_id
1 'polypeptide(L)'
;MSQTTSAPVPPPAGFSDVKGWFWPADQLLFDWFLKRQEKFPEQAGDLLELGAYLGKSAIFTGGYLRPGEEFTVCDLFDSPAPDDPNSAEMDRSYSTLTRRGFEANYLAFHEELPTIVQAPTSVIASRLKPDSCRFIHVDASHLYEHVHGDIEAARELAGPDAIVAFDDFRAEHCPGVAAAVWGAVATMELKLICITGTKAYGTWGDAEPVRAELLEWLKSRTDLWHGVEEVAGAPLIRIDGKKAKAPAPPRPLRPVAPPERPAEPEPAAPVPVAASQGLLARVLGGRRRR
;
A
#
# COMPACT_ATOMS: atom_id res chain seq x y z
N MET A 1 27.98 -10.18 24.35
CA MET A 1 26.78 -9.61 23.67
C MET A 1 26.08 -10.75 22.96
N SER A 2 24.96 -11.22 23.54
CA SER A 2 24.19 -12.34 22.99
C SER A 2 23.41 -11.83 21.78
N GLN A 3 23.75 -12.32 20.58
CA GLN A 3 22.92 -12.08 19.39
C GLN A 3 21.62 -12.88 19.57
N THR A 4 20.55 -12.20 19.92
CA THR A 4 19.20 -12.76 19.83
C THR A 4 18.89 -12.94 18.34
N THR A 5 19.11 -14.13 17.82
CA THR A 5 18.62 -14.53 16.51
C THR A 5 17.10 -14.56 16.58
N SER A 6 16.45 -13.46 16.17
CA SER A 6 15.00 -13.45 16.01
C SER A 6 14.58 -14.49 14.97
N ALA A 7 13.48 -15.20 15.24
CA ALA A 7 12.96 -16.22 14.33
C ALA A 7 12.77 -15.66 12.90
N PRO A 8 12.96 -16.48 11.87
CA PRO A 8 12.73 -16.06 10.49
C PRO A 8 11.28 -15.63 10.29
N VAL A 9 11.07 -14.48 9.64
CA VAL A 9 9.73 -14.04 9.24
C VAL A 9 9.27 -14.95 8.11
N PRO A 10 8.15 -15.68 8.25
CA PRO A 10 7.68 -16.54 7.19
C PRO A 10 7.27 -15.70 5.97
N PRO A 11 7.63 -16.13 4.75
CA PRO A 11 7.22 -15.42 3.55
C PRO A 11 5.69 -15.47 3.38
N PRO A 12 5.06 -14.42 2.81
CA PRO A 12 3.64 -14.41 2.52
C PRO A 12 3.29 -15.47 1.47
N ALA A 13 2.14 -16.14 1.63
CA ALA A 13 1.65 -17.11 0.66
C ALA A 13 1.08 -16.45 -0.59
N GLY A 14 0.67 -15.17 -0.49
CA GLY A 14 0.16 -14.38 -1.59
C GLY A 14 0.23 -12.88 -1.30
N PHE A 15 0.01 -12.07 -2.31
CA PHE A 15 0.05 -10.60 -2.20
C PHE A 15 -0.96 -10.04 -1.18
N SER A 16 -2.10 -10.71 -1.00
CA SER A 16 -3.10 -10.36 0.01
C SER A 16 -2.58 -10.47 1.44
N ASP A 17 -1.61 -11.35 1.69
CA ASP A 17 -1.09 -11.62 3.02
C ASP A 17 -0.05 -10.57 3.46
N VAL A 18 0.48 -9.80 2.52
CA VAL A 18 1.34 -8.66 2.83
C VAL A 18 0.49 -7.57 3.48
N LYS A 19 0.82 -7.23 4.71
CA LYS A 19 0.13 -6.13 5.41
C LYS A 19 0.42 -4.80 4.75
N GLY A 20 -0.57 -3.91 4.72
CA GLY A 20 -0.48 -2.57 4.16
C GLY A 20 -1.79 -2.16 3.49
N TRP A 21 -1.96 -0.86 3.31
CA TRP A 21 -3.15 -0.24 2.76
C TRP A 21 -2.89 0.17 1.31
N PHE A 22 -3.32 -0.65 0.38
CA PHE A 22 -3.20 -0.36 -1.05
C PHE A 22 -4.49 -0.77 -1.75
N TRP A 23 -5.37 0.19 -1.94
CA TRP A 23 -6.74 -0.04 -2.37
C TRP A 23 -6.86 -0.41 -3.85
N PRO A 24 -7.89 -1.18 -4.26
CA PRO A 24 -8.05 -1.61 -5.65
C PRO A 24 -8.04 -0.48 -6.68
N ALA A 25 -8.63 0.68 -6.36
CA ALA A 25 -8.62 1.83 -7.25
C ALA A 25 -7.20 2.36 -7.49
N ASP A 26 -6.38 2.41 -6.42
CA ASP A 26 -5.02 2.91 -6.51
C ASP A 26 -4.09 1.88 -7.17
N GLN A 27 -4.31 0.58 -6.94
CA GLN A 27 -3.64 -0.47 -7.72
C GLN A 27 -3.92 -0.34 -9.23
N LEU A 28 -5.18 -0.05 -9.61
CA LEU A 28 -5.55 0.19 -11.01
C LEU A 28 -4.88 1.43 -11.60
N LEU A 29 -4.77 2.51 -10.81
CA LEU A 29 -4.13 3.74 -11.28
C LEU A 29 -2.61 3.60 -11.37
N PHE A 30 -1.97 2.93 -10.41
CA PHE A 30 -0.54 2.58 -10.52
C PHE A 30 -0.29 1.73 -11.78
N ASP A 31 -1.08 0.67 -11.99
CA ASP A 31 -1.01 -0.16 -13.20
C ASP A 31 -1.18 0.69 -14.46
N TRP A 32 -2.15 1.60 -14.48
CA TRP A 32 -2.42 2.45 -15.63
C TRP A 32 -1.28 3.43 -15.91
N PHE A 33 -0.81 4.17 -14.90
CA PHE A 33 0.27 5.16 -15.06
C PHE A 33 1.57 4.49 -15.47
N LEU A 34 1.95 3.41 -14.80
CA LEU A 34 3.20 2.70 -15.07
C LEU A 34 3.18 2.04 -16.47
N LYS A 35 2.08 1.42 -16.87
CA LYS A 35 1.90 0.89 -18.25
C LYS A 35 1.83 1.99 -19.32
N ARG A 36 1.26 3.15 -18.98
CA ARG A 36 1.31 4.29 -19.88
C ARG A 36 2.74 4.68 -20.20
N GLN A 37 3.58 4.75 -19.18
CA GLN A 37 5.00 5.08 -19.34
C GLN A 37 5.79 4.04 -20.15
N GLU A 38 5.38 2.77 -20.17
CA GLU A 38 5.99 1.73 -21.00
C GLU A 38 5.84 2.01 -22.52
N LYS A 39 4.84 2.80 -22.91
CA LYS A 39 4.65 3.19 -24.32
C LYS A 39 5.68 4.21 -24.82
N PHE A 40 6.44 4.80 -23.89
CA PHE A 40 7.42 5.85 -24.14
C PHE A 40 8.79 5.40 -23.61
N PRO A 41 9.47 4.43 -24.26
CA PRO A 41 10.73 3.88 -23.75
C PRO A 41 11.85 4.93 -23.67
N GLU A 42 11.76 6.01 -24.44
CA GLU A 42 12.68 7.16 -24.35
C GLU A 42 12.52 7.97 -23.05
N GLN A 43 11.38 7.85 -22.38
CA GLN A 43 11.11 8.43 -21.06
C GLN A 43 11.53 7.44 -19.95
N ALA A 44 12.78 6.94 -20.03
CA ALA A 44 13.34 6.10 -18.98
C ALA A 44 13.53 6.91 -17.69
N GLY A 45 13.44 6.23 -16.57
CA GLY A 45 13.66 6.84 -15.26
C GLY A 45 13.38 5.86 -14.14
N ASP A 46 13.94 6.16 -12.99
CA ASP A 46 13.89 5.31 -11.81
C ASP A 46 12.50 5.34 -11.14
N LEU A 47 12.28 4.37 -10.28
CA LEU A 47 11.13 4.33 -9.38
C LEU A 47 11.58 4.72 -7.96
N LEU A 48 10.74 5.48 -7.25
CA LEU A 48 11.00 5.90 -5.88
C LEU A 48 9.76 5.70 -5.02
N GLU A 49 9.95 5.16 -3.83
CA GLU A 49 8.93 5.11 -2.78
C GLU A 49 9.50 5.67 -1.47
N LEU A 50 8.80 6.65 -0.92
CA LEU A 50 9.06 7.28 0.37
C LEU A 50 8.03 6.75 1.37
N GLY A 51 8.48 5.92 2.33
CA GLY A 51 7.60 5.13 3.18
C GLY A 51 7.09 3.87 2.47
N ALA A 52 7.42 2.72 2.99
CA ALA A 52 7.04 1.46 2.35
C ALA A 52 6.36 0.47 3.30
N TYR A 53 6.40 0.74 4.60
CA TYR A 53 5.88 -0.16 5.62
C TYR A 53 6.37 -1.61 5.39
N LEU A 54 5.47 -2.58 5.20
CA LEU A 54 5.84 -3.97 4.94
C LEU A 54 5.90 -4.32 3.45
N GLY A 55 5.90 -3.32 2.57
CA GLY A 55 6.26 -3.44 1.16
C GLY A 55 5.11 -3.73 0.20
N LYS A 56 3.85 -3.56 0.59
CA LYS A 56 2.73 -3.92 -0.30
C LYS A 56 2.72 -3.13 -1.60
N SER A 57 2.83 -1.81 -1.53
CA SER A 57 2.94 -0.91 -2.70
C SER A 57 4.26 -1.11 -3.43
N ALA A 58 5.38 -1.24 -2.69
CA ALA A 58 6.70 -1.49 -3.26
C ALA A 58 6.75 -2.77 -4.10
N ILE A 59 6.21 -3.88 -3.59
CA ILE A 59 6.11 -5.16 -4.32
C ILE A 59 5.34 -4.97 -5.63
N PHE A 60 4.24 -4.23 -5.59
CA PHE A 60 3.45 -3.97 -6.79
C PHE A 60 4.21 -3.10 -7.79
N THR A 61 4.78 -1.99 -7.32
CA THR A 61 5.52 -1.01 -8.12
C THR A 61 6.78 -1.62 -8.74
N GLY A 62 7.52 -2.44 -7.99
CA GLY A 62 8.72 -3.15 -8.47
C GLY A 62 8.47 -4.07 -9.67
N GLY A 63 7.24 -4.55 -9.85
CA GLY A 63 6.85 -5.33 -11.02
C GLY A 63 6.88 -4.55 -12.35
N TYR A 64 7.02 -3.23 -12.30
CA TYR A 64 7.10 -2.34 -13.48
C TYR A 64 8.49 -1.77 -13.71
N LEU A 65 9.50 -2.23 -12.97
CA LEU A 65 10.89 -1.82 -13.18
C LEU A 65 11.39 -2.29 -14.55
N ARG A 66 11.93 -1.38 -15.33
CA ARG A 66 12.43 -1.66 -16.69
C ARG A 66 13.95 -1.93 -16.64
N PRO A 67 14.50 -2.65 -17.63
CA PRO A 67 15.94 -2.87 -17.73
C PRO A 67 16.71 -1.55 -17.71
N GLY A 68 17.70 -1.44 -16.81
CA GLY A 68 18.55 -0.26 -16.68
C GLY A 68 17.98 0.84 -15.75
N GLU A 69 16.78 0.65 -15.20
CA GLU A 69 16.22 1.51 -14.16
C GLU A 69 16.54 0.97 -12.76
N GLU A 70 16.55 1.84 -11.78
CA GLU A 70 16.65 1.49 -10.37
C GLU A 70 15.32 1.74 -9.65
N PHE A 71 15.04 0.92 -8.63
CA PHE A 71 13.97 1.18 -7.69
C PHE A 71 14.57 1.45 -6.32
N THR A 72 14.31 2.64 -5.80
CA THR A 72 14.74 3.05 -4.47
C THR A 72 13.56 3.12 -3.52
N VAL A 73 13.73 2.55 -2.33
CA VAL A 73 12.78 2.64 -1.22
C VAL A 73 13.47 3.32 -0.05
N CYS A 74 12.91 4.43 0.43
CA CYS A 74 13.39 5.16 1.60
C CYS A 74 12.36 5.04 2.73
N ASP A 75 12.76 4.46 3.85
CA ASP A 75 11.92 4.26 5.02
C ASP A 75 12.78 4.22 6.28
N LEU A 76 12.25 4.69 7.40
CA LEU A 76 12.89 4.55 8.71
C LEU A 76 12.95 3.10 9.15
N PHE A 77 11.95 2.31 8.78
CA PHE A 77 11.74 0.97 9.28
C PHE A 77 11.75 0.94 10.82
N ASP A 78 12.68 0.19 11.40
CA ASP A 78 12.90 0.04 12.84
C ASP A 78 13.99 1.00 13.38
N SER A 79 14.40 2.00 12.60
CA SER A 79 15.27 3.07 13.08
C SER A 79 14.48 4.11 13.90
N PRO A 80 15.14 4.80 14.84
CA PRO A 80 14.51 5.89 15.59
C PRO A 80 14.00 6.99 14.66
N ALA A 81 12.82 7.52 14.95
CA ALA A 81 12.29 8.68 14.26
C ALA A 81 13.10 9.95 14.56
N PRO A 82 13.10 10.94 13.64
CA PRO A 82 13.89 12.15 13.80
C PRO A 82 13.39 13.10 14.89
N ASP A 83 12.11 12.99 15.27
CA ASP A 83 11.45 13.87 16.24
C ASP A 83 10.34 13.15 17.03
N ASP A 84 9.87 13.79 18.12
CA ASP A 84 8.86 13.22 19.00
C ASP A 84 7.49 13.00 18.32
N PRO A 85 6.95 13.92 17.51
CA PRO A 85 5.71 13.71 16.80
C PRO A 85 5.75 12.49 15.86
N ASN A 86 6.83 12.31 15.13
CA ASN A 86 7.02 11.17 14.23
C ASN A 86 7.22 9.87 15.03
N SER A 87 7.92 9.91 16.17
CA SER A 87 8.03 8.76 17.08
C SER A 87 6.65 8.31 17.57
N ALA A 88 5.78 9.25 17.97
CA ALA A 88 4.43 8.95 18.40
C ALA A 88 3.55 8.37 17.26
N GLU A 89 3.75 8.80 16.03
CA GLU A 89 3.11 8.24 14.85
C GLU A 89 3.54 6.78 14.62
N MET A 90 4.85 6.51 14.67
CA MET A 90 5.40 5.17 14.48
C MET A 90 4.92 4.19 15.56
N ASP A 91 4.96 4.58 16.82
CA ASP A 91 4.53 3.75 17.94
C ASP A 91 3.05 3.36 17.84
N ARG A 92 2.20 4.30 17.40
CA ARG A 92 0.76 4.10 17.28
C ARG A 92 0.37 3.23 16.08
N SER A 93 1.01 3.43 14.93
CA SER A 93 0.54 2.87 13.65
C SER A 93 1.47 1.81 13.06
N TYR A 94 2.77 1.85 13.38
CA TYR A 94 3.79 1.07 12.70
C TYR A 94 4.64 0.19 13.63
N SER A 95 4.17 -0.14 14.81
CA SER A 95 4.90 -0.91 15.84
C SER A 95 5.41 -2.29 15.37
N THR A 96 4.89 -2.83 14.26
CA THR A 96 5.34 -4.10 13.67
C THR A 96 6.28 -3.92 12.48
N LEU A 97 6.59 -2.67 12.12
CA LEU A 97 7.46 -2.35 11.01
C LEU A 97 8.91 -2.73 11.34
N THR A 98 9.52 -3.49 10.45
CA THR A 98 10.96 -3.77 10.50
C THR A 98 11.48 -3.89 9.07
N ARG A 99 12.71 -3.46 8.85
CA ARG A 99 13.40 -3.65 7.57
C ARG A 99 13.41 -5.12 7.14
N ARG A 100 13.70 -6.02 8.06
CA ARG A 100 13.71 -7.46 7.81
C ARG A 100 12.34 -7.98 7.35
N GLY A 101 11.25 -7.45 7.91
CA GLY A 101 9.88 -7.79 7.50
C GLY A 101 9.60 -7.36 6.06
N PHE A 102 10.00 -6.14 5.71
CA PHE A 102 9.93 -5.62 4.35
C PHE A 102 10.74 -6.50 3.37
N GLU A 103 12.02 -6.76 3.67
CA GLU A 103 12.90 -7.56 2.82
C GLU A 103 12.35 -8.97 2.59
N ALA A 104 11.84 -9.64 3.63
CA ALA A 104 11.25 -10.96 3.52
C ALA A 104 9.99 -10.98 2.63
N ASN A 105 9.14 -9.96 2.76
CA ASN A 105 7.96 -9.81 1.91
C ASN A 105 8.34 -9.53 0.47
N TYR A 106 9.25 -8.58 0.24
CA TYR A 106 9.65 -8.17 -1.11
C TYR A 106 10.28 -9.33 -1.88
N LEU A 107 11.23 -10.05 -1.27
CA LEU A 107 11.91 -11.21 -1.86
C LEU A 107 10.99 -12.42 -2.08
N ALA A 108 9.79 -12.43 -1.53
CA ALA A 108 8.80 -13.44 -1.88
C ALA A 108 8.24 -13.26 -3.31
N PHE A 109 8.33 -12.04 -3.87
CA PHE A 109 7.78 -11.68 -5.18
C PHE A 109 8.84 -11.26 -6.22
N HIS A 110 10.02 -10.84 -5.77
CA HIS A 110 11.12 -10.35 -6.61
C HIS A 110 12.42 -11.08 -6.27
N GLU A 111 13.26 -11.29 -7.27
CA GLU A 111 14.54 -11.98 -7.10
C GLU A 111 15.57 -11.13 -6.34
N GLU A 112 15.48 -9.81 -6.49
CA GLU A 112 16.43 -8.86 -5.91
C GLU A 112 15.66 -7.78 -5.11
N LEU A 113 16.31 -7.27 -4.06
CA LEU A 113 15.78 -6.14 -3.30
C LEU A 113 15.92 -4.84 -4.08
N PRO A 114 15.03 -3.85 -3.85
CA PRO A 114 15.28 -2.50 -4.30
C PRO A 114 16.48 -1.90 -3.55
N THR A 115 17.00 -0.78 -4.03
CA THR A 115 17.94 0.02 -3.25
C THR A 115 17.25 0.55 -2.00
N ILE A 116 17.66 0.08 -0.82
CA ILE A 116 17.04 0.46 0.45
C ILE A 116 17.85 1.57 1.12
N VAL A 117 17.22 2.71 1.32
CA VAL A 117 17.72 3.84 2.12
C VAL A 117 17.02 3.82 3.47
N GLN A 118 17.64 3.20 4.49
CA GLN A 118 17.09 3.17 5.85
C GLN A 118 17.45 4.46 6.58
N ALA A 119 16.65 5.50 6.38
CA ALA A 119 16.87 6.84 6.92
C ALA A 119 15.57 7.66 6.87
N PRO A 120 15.52 8.84 7.53
CA PRO A 120 14.46 9.82 7.27
C PRO A 120 14.43 10.21 5.79
N THR A 121 13.22 10.41 5.24
CA THR A 121 13.03 10.76 3.83
C THR A 121 13.73 12.06 3.42
N SER A 122 13.98 12.95 4.37
CA SER A 122 14.71 14.21 4.15
C SER A 122 16.12 14.06 3.55
N VAL A 123 16.71 12.85 3.58
CA VAL A 123 18.02 12.63 2.97
C VAL A 123 17.95 12.26 1.48
N ILE A 124 16.75 11.95 0.96
CA ILE A 124 16.63 11.25 -0.33
C ILE A 124 17.13 12.09 -1.51
N ALA A 125 16.84 13.39 -1.55
CA ALA A 125 17.30 14.29 -2.60
C ALA A 125 18.83 14.31 -2.73
N SER A 126 19.56 14.14 -1.62
CA SER A 126 21.02 14.06 -1.65
C SER A 126 21.58 12.69 -2.07
N ARG A 127 20.73 11.67 -2.19
CA ARG A 127 21.10 10.28 -2.51
C ARG A 127 20.86 9.91 -3.96
N LEU A 128 19.91 10.55 -4.60
CA LEU A 128 19.54 10.31 -5.99
C LEU A 128 19.93 11.50 -6.88
N LYS A 129 19.92 11.28 -8.18
CA LYS A 129 20.18 12.35 -9.14
C LYS A 129 18.91 13.16 -9.37
N PRO A 130 19.00 14.49 -9.48
CA PRO A 130 17.87 15.30 -9.93
C PRO A 130 17.31 14.76 -11.27
N ASP A 131 16.00 14.96 -11.48
CA ASP A 131 15.29 14.58 -12.70
C ASP A 131 15.40 13.09 -13.09
N SER A 132 15.75 12.19 -12.16
CA SER A 132 15.98 10.78 -12.48
C SER A 132 14.74 9.90 -12.37
N CYS A 133 13.72 10.28 -11.61
CA CYS A 133 12.58 9.42 -11.34
C CYS A 133 11.44 9.68 -12.34
N ARG A 134 10.85 8.60 -12.87
CA ARG A 134 9.61 8.64 -13.68
C ARG A 134 8.34 8.41 -12.87
N PHE A 135 8.44 7.73 -11.74
CA PHE A 135 7.32 7.49 -10.85
C PHE A 135 7.78 7.57 -9.38
N ILE A 136 7.06 8.37 -8.61
CA ILE A 136 7.36 8.60 -7.19
C ILE A 136 6.10 8.36 -6.38
N HIS A 137 6.18 7.53 -5.34
CA HIS A 137 5.13 7.33 -4.36
C HIS A 137 5.56 7.93 -3.02
N VAL A 138 4.79 8.89 -2.52
CA VAL A 138 5.01 9.57 -1.24
C VAL A 138 3.98 9.02 -0.25
N ASP A 139 4.43 8.22 0.71
CA ASP A 139 3.61 7.48 1.67
C ASP A 139 4.35 7.28 3.01
N ALA A 140 5.08 8.31 3.46
CA ALA A 140 5.90 8.22 4.67
C ALA A 140 5.15 8.75 5.91
N SER A 141 5.45 9.96 6.35
CA SER A 141 4.80 10.60 7.49
C SER A 141 3.55 11.38 7.08
N HIS A 142 2.63 11.58 8.02
CA HIS A 142 1.42 12.38 7.80
C HIS A 142 1.52 13.80 8.34
N LEU A 143 2.67 14.17 8.93
CA LEU A 143 2.93 15.49 9.46
C LEU A 143 3.22 16.48 8.32
N TYR A 144 2.61 17.66 8.38
CA TYR A 144 2.71 18.65 7.32
C TYR A 144 4.16 18.96 6.90
N GLU A 145 5.03 19.18 7.87
CA GLU A 145 6.44 19.54 7.64
C GLU A 145 7.21 18.45 6.92
N HIS A 146 6.94 17.18 7.26
CA HIS A 146 7.58 16.04 6.61
C HIS A 146 7.06 15.86 5.19
N VAL A 147 5.74 15.86 5.02
CA VAL A 147 5.13 15.75 3.69
C VAL A 147 5.55 16.89 2.77
N HIS A 148 5.67 18.12 3.30
CA HIS A 148 6.17 19.27 2.53
C HIS A 148 7.60 19.02 2.05
N GLY A 149 8.49 18.54 2.93
CA GLY A 149 9.86 18.19 2.57
C GLY A 149 9.94 17.04 1.56
N ASP A 150 9.06 16.04 1.68
CA ASP A 150 8.95 14.93 0.72
C ASP A 150 8.48 15.43 -0.66
N ILE A 151 7.57 16.40 -0.70
CA ILE A 151 7.14 17.06 -1.95
C ILE A 151 8.29 17.85 -2.60
N GLU A 152 9.09 18.58 -1.82
CA GLU A 152 10.26 19.28 -2.33
C GLU A 152 11.27 18.30 -2.92
N ALA A 153 11.56 17.22 -2.21
CA ALA A 153 12.44 16.16 -2.69
C ALA A 153 11.88 15.47 -3.95
N ALA A 154 10.59 15.16 -3.96
CA ALA A 154 9.94 14.57 -5.13
C ALA A 154 9.99 15.50 -6.35
N ARG A 155 9.84 16.83 -6.15
CA ARG A 155 9.96 17.82 -7.23
C ARG A 155 11.37 17.86 -7.82
N GLU A 156 12.40 17.79 -6.98
CA GLU A 156 13.80 17.76 -7.42
C GLU A 156 14.15 16.49 -8.20
N LEU A 157 13.58 15.35 -7.78
CA LEU A 157 13.89 14.05 -8.33
C LEU A 157 13.02 13.68 -9.54
N ALA A 158 11.88 14.33 -9.72
CA ALA A 158 10.92 14.04 -10.78
C ALA A 158 11.46 14.46 -12.15
N GLY A 159 11.60 13.51 -13.06
CA GLY A 159 11.86 13.81 -14.46
C GLY A 159 10.69 14.55 -15.13
N PRO A 160 10.89 15.05 -16.36
CA PRO A 160 9.91 15.92 -17.04
C PRO A 160 8.50 15.33 -17.18
N ASP A 161 8.41 14.01 -17.32
CA ASP A 161 7.15 13.27 -17.49
C ASP A 161 6.81 12.39 -16.28
N ALA A 162 7.43 12.68 -15.13
CA ALA A 162 7.21 11.93 -13.91
C ALA A 162 5.78 12.06 -13.40
N ILE A 163 5.28 10.96 -12.86
CA ILE A 163 4.04 10.93 -12.08
C ILE A 163 4.40 10.80 -10.61
N VAL A 164 3.78 11.62 -9.77
CA VAL A 164 3.87 11.51 -8.32
C VAL A 164 2.52 11.14 -7.74
N ALA A 165 2.51 10.13 -6.85
CA ALA A 165 1.34 9.71 -6.08
C ALA A 165 1.56 10.07 -4.61
N PHE A 166 0.59 10.73 -3.98
CA PHE A 166 0.58 11.09 -2.57
C PHE A 166 -0.49 10.28 -1.85
N ASP A 167 -0.09 9.44 -0.89
CA ASP A 167 -1.05 8.67 -0.10
C ASP A 167 -1.74 9.53 0.97
N ASP A 168 -2.80 9.01 1.52
CA ASP A 168 -3.60 9.60 2.60
C ASP A 168 -4.10 11.04 2.35
N PHE A 169 -4.11 11.48 1.08
CA PHE A 169 -4.53 12.82 0.68
C PHE A 169 -5.93 13.19 1.18
N ARG A 170 -6.84 12.22 1.35
CA ARG A 170 -8.21 12.43 1.83
C ARG A 170 -8.50 11.78 3.18
N ALA A 171 -7.48 11.29 3.87
CA ALA A 171 -7.66 10.67 5.16
C ALA A 171 -7.97 11.72 6.24
N GLU A 172 -9.05 11.54 6.98
CA GLU A 172 -9.49 12.50 8.02
C GLU A 172 -8.45 12.69 9.13
N HIS A 173 -7.68 11.67 9.43
CA HIS A 173 -6.65 11.68 10.46
C HIS A 173 -5.31 12.24 10.01
N CYS A 174 -5.16 12.54 8.71
CA CYS A 174 -3.93 13.02 8.08
C CYS A 174 -4.10 14.39 7.38
N PRO A 175 -4.65 15.43 8.05
CA PRO A 175 -4.91 16.72 7.40
C PRO A 175 -3.65 17.40 6.88
N GLY A 176 -2.47 17.07 7.44
CA GLY A 176 -1.17 17.59 7.01
C GLY A 176 -0.83 17.23 5.57
N VAL A 177 -1.18 16.01 5.14
CA VAL A 177 -0.96 15.56 3.76
C VAL A 177 -1.73 16.42 2.76
N ALA A 178 -3.05 16.57 2.98
CA ALA A 178 -3.87 17.42 2.10
C ALA A 178 -3.39 18.85 2.07
N ALA A 179 -3.02 19.41 3.23
CA ALA A 179 -2.52 20.78 3.33
C ALA A 179 -1.21 20.98 2.54
N ALA A 180 -0.27 20.04 2.65
CA ALA A 180 1.01 20.09 1.95
C ALA A 180 0.83 19.97 0.42
N VAL A 181 0.01 19.01 -0.04
CA VAL A 181 -0.26 18.80 -1.46
C VAL A 181 -0.97 20.01 -2.08
N TRP A 182 -2.01 20.58 -1.43
CA TRP A 182 -2.65 21.80 -1.93
C TRP A 182 -1.72 23.02 -1.85
N GLY A 183 -0.84 23.07 -0.84
CA GLY A 183 0.22 24.06 -0.77
C GLY A 183 1.14 23.99 -1.99
N ALA A 184 1.57 22.80 -2.39
CA ALA A 184 2.41 22.59 -3.57
C ALA A 184 1.71 22.94 -4.89
N VAL A 185 0.40 22.68 -5.00
CA VAL A 185 -0.40 23.17 -6.15
C VAL A 185 -0.37 24.69 -6.23
N ALA A 186 -0.49 25.37 -5.09
CA ALA A 186 -0.54 26.84 -5.05
C ALA A 186 0.82 27.51 -5.23
N THR A 187 1.92 26.88 -4.82
CA THR A 187 3.23 27.55 -4.68
C THR A 187 4.39 26.88 -5.41
N MET A 188 4.24 25.61 -5.80
CA MET A 188 5.32 24.81 -6.40
C MET A 188 4.98 24.30 -7.82
N GLU A 189 3.92 24.81 -8.43
CA GLU A 189 3.48 24.44 -9.78
C GLU A 189 3.11 22.94 -9.94
N LEU A 190 2.79 22.27 -8.84
CA LEU A 190 2.27 20.89 -8.89
C LEU A 190 0.92 20.87 -9.61
N LYS A 191 0.80 20.08 -10.66
CA LYS A 191 -0.43 19.91 -11.44
C LYS A 191 -1.08 18.59 -11.07
N LEU A 192 -2.19 18.61 -10.37
CA LEU A 192 -2.95 17.40 -10.07
C LEU A 192 -3.62 16.88 -11.33
N ILE A 193 -3.52 15.58 -11.56
CA ILE A 193 -4.14 14.84 -12.65
C ILE A 193 -5.48 14.28 -12.20
N CYS A 194 -5.45 13.49 -11.13
CA CYS A 194 -6.65 12.89 -10.54
C CYS A 194 -6.49 12.66 -9.04
N ILE A 195 -7.65 12.43 -8.39
CA ILE A 195 -7.72 12.01 -6.98
C ILE A 195 -8.66 10.82 -6.83
N THR A 196 -8.34 9.94 -5.88
CA THR A 196 -9.19 8.83 -5.44
C THR A 196 -9.79 9.09 -4.06
N GLY A 197 -10.29 8.05 -3.42
CA GLY A 197 -10.70 8.11 -2.01
C GLY A 197 -9.53 8.25 -1.04
N THR A 198 -8.31 7.91 -1.45
CA THR A 198 -7.11 7.87 -0.63
C THR A 198 -5.97 8.72 -1.19
N LYS A 199 -5.69 8.64 -2.50
CA LYS A 199 -4.49 9.24 -3.10
C LYS A 199 -4.78 10.43 -4.00
N ALA A 200 -3.79 11.33 -4.11
CA ALA A 200 -3.70 12.32 -5.18
C ALA A 200 -2.57 11.94 -6.14
N TYR A 201 -2.78 12.19 -7.43
CA TYR A 201 -1.80 11.92 -8.48
C TYR A 201 -1.53 13.20 -9.24
N GLY A 202 -0.27 13.53 -9.42
CA GLY A 202 0.15 14.78 -10.07
C GLY A 202 1.45 14.65 -10.85
N THR A 203 1.86 15.77 -11.41
CA THR A 203 3.12 15.93 -12.14
C THR A 203 3.56 17.40 -12.11
N TRP A 204 4.84 17.63 -12.28
CA TRP A 204 5.37 18.99 -12.60
C TRP A 204 5.52 19.20 -14.10
N GLY A 205 5.39 18.14 -14.90
CA GLY A 205 5.38 18.20 -16.37
C GLY A 205 4.06 18.66 -16.97
N ASP A 206 3.77 18.20 -18.19
CA ASP A 206 2.48 18.48 -18.85
C ASP A 206 1.42 17.47 -18.41
N ALA A 207 0.45 17.93 -17.64
CA ALA A 207 -0.64 17.10 -17.14
C ALA A 207 -1.74 16.85 -18.17
N GLU A 208 -1.85 17.68 -19.21
CA GLU A 208 -3.00 17.64 -20.12
C GLU A 208 -3.09 16.35 -20.96
N PRO A 209 -2.01 15.88 -21.60
CA PRO A 209 -2.05 14.62 -22.34
C PRO A 209 -2.40 13.44 -21.41
N VAL A 210 -1.87 13.45 -20.17
CA VAL A 210 -2.12 12.39 -19.20
C VAL A 210 -3.59 12.37 -18.77
N ARG A 211 -4.18 13.55 -18.50
CA ARG A 211 -5.61 13.67 -18.18
C ARG A 211 -6.50 13.19 -19.32
N ALA A 212 -6.19 13.60 -20.56
CA ALA A 212 -6.95 13.21 -21.73
C ALA A 212 -6.97 11.68 -21.92
N GLU A 213 -5.82 11.04 -21.84
CA GLU A 213 -5.69 9.59 -21.97
C GLU A 213 -6.38 8.87 -20.78
N LEU A 214 -6.25 9.40 -19.56
CA LEU A 214 -6.91 8.85 -18.37
C LEU A 214 -8.44 8.90 -18.51
N LEU A 215 -8.98 10.02 -18.95
CA LEU A 215 -10.42 10.18 -19.19
C LEU A 215 -10.93 9.20 -20.26
N GLU A 216 -10.16 9.00 -21.35
CA GLU A 216 -10.52 8.04 -22.37
C GLU A 216 -10.54 6.60 -21.83
N TRP A 217 -9.54 6.24 -21.02
CA TRP A 217 -9.51 4.94 -20.35
C TRP A 217 -10.69 4.78 -19.38
N LEU A 218 -11.00 5.79 -18.58
CA LEU A 218 -12.09 5.77 -17.60
C LEU A 218 -13.47 5.58 -18.26
N LYS A 219 -13.69 6.08 -19.47
CA LYS A 219 -14.94 5.84 -20.22
C LYS A 219 -15.19 4.36 -20.48
N SER A 220 -14.13 3.56 -20.61
CA SER A 220 -14.24 2.11 -20.82
C SER A 220 -14.49 1.33 -19.53
N ARG A 221 -14.43 1.98 -18.35
CA ARG A 221 -14.54 1.35 -17.03
C ARG A 221 -15.95 1.44 -16.49
N THR A 222 -16.51 0.31 -16.07
CA THR A 222 -17.82 0.24 -15.42
C THR A 222 -17.75 0.11 -13.90
N ASP A 223 -16.56 -0.13 -13.39
CA ASP A 223 -16.24 -0.32 -11.98
C ASP A 223 -15.63 0.92 -11.30
N LEU A 224 -15.35 1.97 -12.09
CA LEU A 224 -14.85 3.26 -11.62
C LEU A 224 -15.85 4.35 -12.03
N TRP A 225 -16.38 5.05 -11.04
CA TRP A 225 -17.08 6.31 -11.32
C TRP A 225 -16.04 7.43 -11.44
N HIS A 226 -16.25 8.39 -12.34
CA HIS A 226 -15.39 9.57 -12.45
C HIS A 226 -16.21 10.83 -12.78
N GLY A 227 -15.66 11.96 -12.40
CA GLY A 227 -16.13 13.30 -12.74
C GLY A 227 -14.96 14.25 -12.87
N VAL A 228 -15.15 15.34 -13.62
CA VAL A 228 -14.13 16.39 -13.77
C VAL A 228 -14.67 17.64 -13.10
N GLU A 229 -13.82 18.27 -12.29
CA GLU A 229 -14.10 19.54 -11.64
C GLU A 229 -12.95 20.53 -11.93
N GLU A 230 -13.25 21.80 -11.89
CA GLU A 230 -12.23 22.84 -11.96
C GLU A 230 -11.79 23.20 -10.53
N VAL A 231 -10.51 23.04 -10.25
CA VAL A 231 -9.93 23.35 -8.94
C VAL A 231 -8.63 24.13 -9.15
N ALA A 232 -8.49 25.28 -8.49
CA ALA A 232 -7.32 26.14 -8.63
C ALA A 232 -7.01 26.52 -10.10
N GLY A 233 -8.05 26.71 -10.91
CA GLY A 233 -7.93 27.09 -12.33
C GLY A 233 -7.48 25.95 -13.26
N ALA A 234 -7.53 24.70 -12.82
CA ALA A 234 -7.15 23.55 -13.63
C ALA A 234 -8.18 22.40 -13.49
N PRO A 235 -8.38 21.58 -14.54
CA PRO A 235 -9.23 20.41 -14.45
C PRO A 235 -8.62 19.35 -13.54
N LEU A 236 -9.45 18.77 -12.66
CA LEU A 236 -9.12 17.69 -11.75
C LEU A 236 -10.10 16.53 -11.94
N ILE A 237 -9.59 15.34 -12.21
CA ILE A 237 -10.41 14.16 -12.34
C ILE A 237 -10.63 13.54 -10.95
N ARG A 238 -11.88 13.42 -10.53
CA ARG A 238 -12.25 12.69 -9.32
C ARG A 238 -12.67 11.27 -9.67
N ILE A 239 -12.14 10.30 -8.94
CA ILE A 239 -12.41 8.88 -9.18
C ILE A 239 -12.97 8.26 -7.89
N ASP A 240 -14.15 7.64 -7.97
CA ASP A 240 -14.71 6.78 -6.92
C ASP A 240 -14.49 5.31 -7.31
N GLY A 241 -13.67 4.64 -6.51
CA GLY A 241 -13.26 3.26 -6.72
C GLY A 241 -13.95 2.25 -5.82
N LYS A 242 -15.11 2.57 -5.21
CA LYS A 242 -15.80 1.63 -4.30
C LYS A 242 -16.12 0.27 -4.92
N LYS A 243 -16.26 0.22 -6.23
CA LYS A 243 -16.50 -1.02 -7.00
C LYS A 243 -15.27 -1.48 -7.77
N ALA A 244 -14.15 -0.81 -7.61
CA ALA A 244 -12.94 -1.09 -8.36
C ALA A 244 -12.50 -2.54 -8.17
N LYS A 245 -12.12 -3.15 -9.27
CA LYS A 245 -11.51 -4.48 -9.29
C LYS A 245 -10.02 -4.29 -9.51
N ALA A 246 -9.23 -4.68 -8.52
CA ALA A 246 -7.78 -4.63 -8.63
C ALA A 246 -7.29 -5.38 -9.88
N PRO A 247 -6.17 -4.98 -10.48
CA PRO A 247 -5.50 -5.77 -11.51
C PRO A 247 -5.02 -7.11 -10.94
N ALA A 248 -4.52 -7.99 -11.80
CA ALA A 248 -3.94 -9.24 -11.33
C ALA A 248 -2.79 -8.94 -10.35
N PRO A 249 -2.83 -9.47 -9.12
CA PRO A 249 -1.81 -9.19 -8.13
C PRO A 249 -0.46 -9.82 -8.52
N PRO A 250 0.66 -9.29 -8.02
CA PRO A 250 1.96 -9.94 -8.10
C PRO A 250 1.87 -11.38 -7.57
N ARG A 251 2.60 -12.30 -8.23
CA ARG A 251 2.63 -13.71 -7.83
C ARG A 251 3.93 -14.01 -7.10
N PRO A 252 3.87 -14.73 -5.97
CA PRO A 252 5.08 -15.17 -5.30
C PRO A 252 5.97 -16.01 -6.23
N LEU A 253 7.29 -15.82 -6.14
CA LEU A 253 8.28 -16.58 -6.90
C LEU A 253 8.24 -18.07 -6.57
N ARG A 254 7.94 -18.39 -5.30
CA ARG A 254 7.78 -19.77 -4.82
C ARG A 254 6.39 -19.91 -4.22
N PRO A 255 5.55 -20.82 -4.74
CA PRO A 255 4.30 -21.13 -4.09
C PRO A 255 4.57 -21.67 -2.69
N VAL A 256 4.09 -20.99 -1.67
CA VAL A 256 4.07 -21.53 -0.31
C VAL A 256 2.89 -22.50 -0.27
N ALA A 257 3.17 -23.76 0.07
CA ALA A 257 2.10 -24.72 0.29
C ALA A 257 1.13 -24.17 1.34
N PRO A 258 -0.19 -24.23 1.11
CA PRO A 258 -1.15 -23.82 2.13
C PRO A 258 -0.82 -24.53 3.43
N PRO A 259 -0.92 -23.87 4.60
CA PRO A 259 -0.75 -24.54 5.86
C PRO A 259 -1.68 -25.75 5.88
N GLU A 260 -1.14 -26.93 6.22
CA GLU A 260 -1.95 -28.12 6.39
C GLU A 260 -3.12 -27.76 7.31
N ARG A 261 -4.31 -27.92 6.82
CA ARG A 261 -5.49 -27.76 7.65
C ARG A 261 -5.30 -28.66 8.86
N PRO A 262 -5.44 -28.17 10.11
CA PRO A 262 -5.41 -29.06 11.28
C PRO A 262 -6.33 -30.25 10.97
N ALA A 263 -5.82 -31.47 11.12
CA ALA A 263 -6.63 -32.63 10.94
C ALA A 263 -7.91 -32.49 11.76
N GLU A 264 -9.06 -32.59 11.12
CA GLU A 264 -10.33 -32.61 11.86
C GLU A 264 -10.19 -33.67 12.95
N PRO A 265 -10.51 -33.32 14.21
CA PRO A 265 -10.44 -34.32 15.28
C PRO A 265 -11.28 -35.52 14.86
N GLU A 266 -10.66 -36.72 14.86
CA GLU A 266 -11.40 -37.92 14.61
C GLU A 266 -12.69 -37.92 15.44
N PRO A 267 -13.83 -38.29 14.85
CA PRO A 267 -15.07 -38.37 15.60
C PRO A 267 -14.88 -39.26 16.80
N ALA A 268 -15.08 -38.71 18.00
CA ALA A 268 -14.95 -39.48 19.24
C ALA A 268 -15.73 -40.79 19.16
N ALA A 269 -15.06 -41.88 19.43
CA ALA A 269 -15.71 -43.19 19.44
C ALA A 269 -16.97 -43.16 20.34
N PRO A 270 -18.08 -43.76 19.90
CA PRO A 270 -19.32 -43.71 20.66
C PRO A 270 -19.12 -44.29 22.06
N VAL A 271 -19.38 -43.49 23.08
CA VAL A 271 -19.34 -43.90 24.47
C VAL A 271 -20.40 -44.95 24.68
N PRO A 272 -20.05 -46.16 25.19
CA PRO A 272 -21.05 -47.20 25.44
C PRO A 272 -22.07 -46.73 26.46
N VAL A 273 -23.33 -46.67 26.04
CA VAL A 273 -24.45 -46.36 26.95
C VAL A 273 -24.63 -47.54 27.91
N ALA A 274 -24.31 -47.32 29.17
CA ALA A 274 -24.58 -48.30 30.21
C ALA A 274 -26.10 -48.53 30.32
N ALA A 275 -26.55 -49.78 30.12
CA ALA A 275 -27.93 -50.17 30.28
C ALA A 275 -28.35 -49.99 31.74
N SER A 276 -29.18 -49.02 32.05
CA SER A 276 -29.83 -48.87 33.34
C SER A 276 -30.92 -49.94 33.48
N GLN A 277 -30.68 -50.93 34.36
CA GLN A 277 -31.70 -51.88 34.77
C GLN A 277 -32.84 -51.15 35.47
N GLY A 278 -34.04 -51.37 34.98
CA GLY A 278 -35.25 -50.81 35.55
C GLY A 278 -35.60 -51.35 36.93
N LEU A 279 -35.89 -50.47 37.85
CA LEU A 279 -36.61 -50.82 39.10
C LEU A 279 -38.06 -50.35 38.94
N LEU A 280 -38.96 -51.35 38.74
CA LEU A 280 -40.38 -51.21 38.88
C LEU A 280 -40.75 -51.00 40.35
N ALA A 281 -41.25 -49.85 40.72
CA ALA A 281 -41.98 -49.67 41.99
C ALA A 281 -43.39 -49.21 41.71
N ARG A 282 -44.32 -50.15 41.90
CA ARG A 282 -45.73 -49.92 42.06
C ARG A 282 -46.00 -49.04 43.31
N VAL A 283 -46.74 -47.97 43.18
CA VAL A 283 -47.60 -47.48 44.29
C VAL A 283 -48.93 -47.08 43.72
N LEU A 284 -49.91 -47.74 44.25
CA LEU A 284 -51.35 -47.53 44.08
C LEU A 284 -51.87 -46.29 44.86
N GLY A 285 -52.84 -45.66 44.29
CA GLY A 285 -53.98 -45.24 45.08
C GLY A 285 -54.07 -43.79 45.53
N GLY A 286 -55.19 -43.19 45.18
CA GLY A 286 -55.66 -42.04 45.98
C GLY A 286 -56.45 -40.99 45.27
N ARG A 287 -57.69 -41.28 45.03
CA ARG A 287 -58.86 -40.43 44.78
C ARG A 287 -58.94 -39.12 45.59
N ARG A 288 -59.40 -38.07 44.98
CA ARG A 288 -60.60 -37.24 45.25
C ARG A 288 -60.35 -35.72 45.22
N ARG A 289 -61.08 -35.11 44.32
CA ARG A 289 -62.05 -34.02 44.49
C ARG A 289 -61.61 -32.74 45.24
N ARG A 290 -61.54 -31.63 44.59
CA ARG A 290 -62.60 -30.65 44.33
C ARG A 290 -62.12 -29.68 43.23
#